data_d6619b8638cac4254eadb66a434ca522
#
_entry.id   d6619b8638cac4254eadb66a434ca522
#
_cell.length_a   1.000
_cell.length_b   1.000
_cell.length_c   1.000
_cell.angle_alpha   90.00
_cell.angle_beta   90.00
_cell.angle_gamma   90.00
#
_symmetry.space_group_name_H-M   'P 1'
#
loop_
_entity.id
_entity.type
_entity.pdbx_description
1 polymer ?
#
loop_
_entity_poly.entity_id
_entity_poly.type
_entity_poly.pdbx_seq_one_letter_code
_entity_poly.pdbx_strand_id
1 'polypeptide(L)'
;KCMDVTRKEACMSIDEGFDQVESLKRYTSLGMGPCQGKSCHEAVARLAAMDTGLTASDAVPTTMRPPAFPVSFGLLSGRAHHLGPIRRTPMHHCHIDLGVKFLDAGAWKRPDSYMDPQQEALYVRKGVAMIDVSTLGKIELSGPDVIEFMHFMLPGKFAKLDVGRTRYAIMIGEDGILFEDGTISQIEKGKYYISTTTGNQDAIYTLFQWWLTTGDYDVQVKNLSAGISGVNITGPKVREFLSSIIDLDFSNEAFPYMHNRQATLEGVPLNLFRIGFTGELGYEIHFPSEFGESLWNYFMEKGESFGLKPFGVETQRILRLEKGHLIPGADTDALSNPYEAGVGFAIKDDKEDFIGKAFLAEFKQREIENRLVPYRLQEGDTIPIDGVAVIAEGKPVGRVTSSRMSPTLGYGIGMAWVPAGSSEAGNHF
;
A
#
# COMPACT_ATOMS: atom_id res chain seq x y z
N LYS A 1 31.21 21.32 -17.23
CA LYS A 1 31.39 22.15 -16.03
C LYS A 1 32.02 21.39 -14.84
N CYS A 2 31.52 20.19 -14.53
CA CYS A 2 31.96 19.47 -13.32
C CYS A 2 33.31 18.76 -13.45
N MET A 3 33.75 18.50 -14.67
CA MET A 3 35.09 17.88 -14.94
C MET A 3 35.99 18.84 -15.74
N ASP A 4 35.56 20.07 -15.92
CA ASP A 4 36.27 21.16 -16.59
C ASP A 4 36.76 20.84 -18.01
N VAL A 5 36.06 19.93 -18.71
CA VAL A 5 36.34 19.60 -20.10
C VAL A 5 35.59 20.52 -21.04
N THR A 6 36.29 21.16 -21.95
CA THR A 6 35.74 22.03 -22.95
C THR A 6 35.31 21.28 -24.21
N ARG A 7 34.47 21.89 -25.05
CA ARG A 7 34.13 21.35 -26.37
C ARG A 7 35.35 21.18 -27.23
N LYS A 8 36.33 22.12 -27.16
CA LYS A 8 37.58 22.07 -27.94
C LYS A 8 38.38 20.83 -27.61
N GLU A 9 38.57 20.51 -26.34
CA GLU A 9 39.28 19.32 -25.89
C GLU A 9 38.55 18.03 -26.31
N ALA A 10 37.24 18.03 -26.26
CA ALA A 10 36.45 16.87 -26.72
C ALA A 10 36.64 16.64 -28.25
N CYS A 11 36.57 17.70 -29.07
CA CYS A 11 36.81 17.60 -30.51
C CYS A 11 38.25 17.16 -30.79
N MET A 12 39.27 17.72 -30.13
CA MET A 12 40.66 17.30 -30.28
C MET A 12 40.85 15.81 -29.95
N SER A 13 40.17 15.33 -28.92
CA SER A 13 40.24 13.91 -28.53
C SER A 13 39.57 13.01 -29.59
N ILE A 14 38.50 13.48 -30.25
CA ILE A 14 37.88 12.75 -31.37
C ILE A 14 38.82 12.72 -32.56
N ASP A 15 39.50 13.82 -32.88
CA ASP A 15 40.50 13.89 -33.94
C ASP A 15 41.72 12.97 -33.65
N GLU A 16 42.02 12.74 -32.38
CA GLU A 16 43.06 11.78 -31.92
C GLU A 16 42.63 10.31 -32.00
N GLY A 17 41.35 10.04 -32.37
CA GLY A 17 40.79 8.71 -32.58
C GLY A 17 39.93 8.17 -31.43
N PHE A 18 39.60 8.98 -30.41
CA PHE A 18 38.67 8.60 -29.36
C PHE A 18 37.23 8.96 -29.74
N ASP A 19 36.79 8.49 -30.90
CA ASP A 19 35.54 8.81 -31.57
C ASP A 19 34.29 8.09 -31.00
N GLN A 20 34.50 7.02 -30.23
CA GLN A 20 33.44 6.34 -29.53
C GLN A 20 33.14 7.01 -28.19
N VAL A 21 31.84 7.22 -27.86
CA VAL A 21 31.43 7.93 -26.64
C VAL A 21 32.04 7.34 -25.36
N GLU A 22 32.17 6.02 -25.29
CA GLU A 22 32.82 5.35 -24.15
C GLU A 22 34.33 5.57 -24.05
N SER A 23 35.05 5.58 -25.20
CA SER A 23 36.49 5.87 -25.24
C SER A 23 36.76 7.35 -24.97
N LEU A 24 35.96 8.25 -25.57
CA LEU A 24 36.01 9.70 -25.32
C LEU A 24 35.80 10.03 -23.84
N LYS A 25 34.82 9.40 -23.21
CA LYS A 25 34.54 9.53 -21.77
C LYS A 25 35.74 9.12 -20.92
N ARG A 26 36.38 7.98 -21.25
CA ARG A 26 37.51 7.47 -20.49
C ARG A 26 38.75 8.34 -20.66
N TYR A 27 38.98 8.88 -21.85
CA TYR A 27 40.13 9.73 -22.15
C TYR A 27 40.00 11.12 -21.54
N THR A 28 38.80 11.74 -21.61
CA THR A 28 38.56 13.13 -21.21
C THR A 28 37.90 13.30 -19.82
N SER A 29 37.41 12.24 -19.20
CA SER A 29 36.54 12.28 -18.02
C SER A 29 35.15 12.92 -18.25
N LEU A 30 34.76 13.19 -19.49
CA LEU A 30 33.40 13.65 -19.81
C LEU A 30 32.38 12.62 -19.37
N GLY A 31 31.36 13.05 -18.63
CA GLY A 31 30.33 12.16 -18.10
C GLY A 31 30.69 11.46 -16.79
N MET A 32 31.86 11.66 -16.22
CA MET A 32 32.33 11.05 -14.97
C MET A 32 32.02 11.90 -13.72
N GLY A 33 31.42 13.07 -13.86
CA GLY A 33 31.08 13.93 -12.73
C GLY A 33 29.96 13.38 -11.83
N PRO A 34 29.60 14.08 -10.75
CA PRO A 34 28.65 13.60 -9.75
C PRO A 34 27.28 13.16 -10.31
N CYS A 35 26.81 13.77 -11.41
CA CYS A 35 25.58 13.37 -12.08
C CYS A 35 25.72 12.15 -13.00
N GLN A 36 26.94 11.59 -13.12
CA GLN A 36 27.26 10.45 -14.00
C GLN A 36 26.79 10.65 -15.45
N GLY A 37 27.02 11.85 -15.99
CA GLY A 37 26.71 12.20 -17.37
C GLY A 37 25.27 12.58 -17.68
N LYS A 38 24.35 12.59 -16.71
CA LYS A 38 22.93 12.93 -16.95
C LYS A 38 22.73 14.27 -17.65
N SER A 39 23.63 15.24 -17.41
CA SER A 39 23.57 16.58 -18.06
C SER A 39 24.34 16.69 -19.36
N CYS A 40 25.28 15.80 -19.68
CA CYS A 40 26.17 15.96 -20.83
C CYS A 40 26.19 14.79 -21.82
N HIS A 41 25.68 13.59 -21.48
CA HIS A 41 25.75 12.42 -22.36
C HIS A 41 25.15 12.66 -23.74
N GLU A 42 24.00 13.32 -23.84
CA GLU A 42 23.38 13.62 -25.12
C GLU A 42 24.22 14.59 -25.97
N ALA A 43 24.77 15.63 -25.32
CA ALA A 43 25.61 16.58 -26.03
C ALA A 43 26.90 15.94 -26.52
N VAL A 44 27.50 15.02 -25.72
CA VAL A 44 28.71 14.26 -26.09
C VAL A 44 28.41 13.29 -27.23
N ALA A 45 27.29 12.57 -27.19
CA ALA A 45 26.87 11.67 -28.25
C ALA A 45 26.64 12.43 -29.59
N ARG A 46 25.98 13.58 -29.53
CA ARG A 46 25.80 14.44 -30.72
C ARG A 46 27.14 14.98 -31.26
N LEU A 47 28.06 15.37 -30.39
CA LEU A 47 29.37 15.85 -30.79
C LEU A 47 30.16 14.76 -31.52
N ALA A 48 30.24 13.56 -30.95
CA ALA A 48 30.89 12.40 -31.57
C ALA A 48 30.23 12.03 -32.89
N ALA A 49 28.90 12.07 -33.02
CA ALA A 49 28.20 11.81 -34.27
C ALA A 49 28.53 12.83 -35.37
N MET A 50 28.61 14.12 -35.03
CA MET A 50 28.91 15.19 -35.99
C MET A 50 30.31 15.04 -36.60
N ASP A 51 31.29 14.67 -35.79
CA ASP A 51 32.70 14.58 -36.23
C ASP A 51 32.98 13.25 -36.94
N THR A 52 32.22 12.19 -36.68
CA THR A 52 32.39 10.88 -37.34
C THR A 52 31.47 10.66 -38.54
N GLY A 53 30.59 11.61 -38.84
CA GLY A 53 29.60 11.50 -39.93
C GLY A 53 28.46 10.52 -39.65
N LEU A 54 28.30 10.06 -38.41
CA LEU A 54 27.18 9.25 -37.95
C LEU A 54 25.95 10.13 -37.72
N THR A 55 24.77 9.53 -37.72
CA THR A 55 23.56 10.23 -37.27
C THR A 55 23.54 10.31 -35.75
N ALA A 56 22.83 11.28 -35.20
CA ALA A 56 22.70 11.40 -33.72
C ALA A 56 22.04 10.15 -33.07
N SER A 57 21.27 9.38 -33.84
CA SER A 57 20.70 8.10 -33.43
C SER A 57 21.71 6.95 -33.34
N ASP A 58 22.81 7.04 -34.09
CA ASP A 58 23.83 6.00 -34.13
C ASP A 58 24.91 6.19 -33.05
N ALA A 59 25.01 7.41 -32.52
CA ALA A 59 25.91 7.72 -31.41
C ALA A 59 25.26 7.34 -30.07
N VAL A 60 25.43 6.10 -29.68
CA VAL A 60 24.87 5.55 -28.44
C VAL A 60 25.57 6.13 -27.22
N PRO A 61 24.85 6.71 -26.25
CA PRO A 61 25.47 7.15 -25.00
C PRO A 61 26.00 5.95 -24.21
N THR A 62 26.94 6.21 -23.31
CA THR A 62 27.54 5.16 -22.46
C THR A 62 26.45 4.45 -21.62
N THR A 63 26.60 3.14 -21.44
CA THR A 63 25.72 2.36 -20.57
C THR A 63 25.76 2.89 -19.14
N MET A 64 24.60 3.21 -18.60
CA MET A 64 24.49 3.60 -17.19
C MET A 64 24.77 2.40 -16.29
N ARG A 65 25.62 2.62 -15.29
CA ARG A 65 25.94 1.58 -14.30
C ARG A 65 25.15 1.81 -13.01
N PRO A 66 24.65 0.75 -12.39
CA PRO A 66 24.03 0.86 -11.08
C PRO A 66 25.01 1.42 -10.02
N PRO A 67 24.51 2.26 -9.09
CA PRO A 67 23.14 2.77 -8.98
C PRO A 67 22.92 3.94 -9.95
N ALA A 68 21.91 3.83 -10.83
CA ALA A 68 21.53 4.89 -11.77
C ALA A 68 20.69 6.01 -11.10
N PHE A 69 20.18 5.74 -9.92
CA PHE A 69 19.43 6.66 -9.09
C PHE A 69 20.13 6.91 -7.75
N PRO A 70 19.90 8.06 -7.10
CA PRO A 70 20.33 8.24 -5.72
C PRO A 70 19.78 7.13 -4.83
N VAL A 71 20.64 6.45 -4.10
CA VAL A 71 20.26 5.42 -3.12
C VAL A 71 20.76 5.84 -1.74
N SER A 72 19.98 5.55 -0.72
CA SER A 72 20.40 5.82 0.66
C SER A 72 21.53 4.88 1.08
N PHE A 73 22.41 5.35 1.97
CA PHE A 73 23.43 4.49 2.56
C PHE A 73 22.84 3.27 3.28
N GLY A 74 21.67 3.41 3.89
CA GLY A 74 20.96 2.31 4.51
C GLY A 74 20.60 1.20 3.53
N LEU A 75 20.22 1.54 2.28
CA LEU A 75 19.97 0.56 1.22
C LEU A 75 21.27 -0.11 0.77
N LEU A 76 22.37 0.66 0.64
CA LEU A 76 23.69 0.14 0.25
C LEU A 76 24.31 -0.78 1.32
N SER A 77 23.92 -0.64 2.59
CA SER A 77 24.36 -1.53 3.67
C SER A 77 23.82 -2.96 3.55
N GLY A 78 22.92 -3.20 2.61
CA GLY A 78 22.37 -4.52 2.34
C GLY A 78 21.47 -5.02 3.47
N ARG A 79 21.50 -6.34 3.70
CA ARG A 79 20.71 -6.99 4.76
C ARG A 79 21.37 -6.95 6.15
N ALA A 80 22.26 -6.02 6.41
CA ALA A 80 22.80 -5.79 7.74
C ALA A 80 21.67 -5.28 8.64
N HIS A 81 21.02 -6.19 9.33
CA HIS A 81 19.79 -6.00 10.12
C HIS A 81 19.86 -4.90 11.19
N HIS A 82 21.03 -4.32 11.43
CA HIS A 82 21.25 -3.30 12.44
C HIS A 82 21.38 -1.87 11.90
N LEU A 83 21.41 -1.69 10.58
CA LEU A 83 21.71 -0.40 9.95
C LEU A 83 20.57 0.18 9.12
N GLY A 84 19.49 -0.54 8.91
CA GLY A 84 18.30 -0.04 8.22
C GLY A 84 17.45 0.85 9.15
N PRO A 85 16.81 1.92 8.64
CA PRO A 85 15.79 2.64 9.38
C PRO A 85 14.62 1.69 9.65
N ILE A 86 14.50 1.21 10.88
CA ILE A 86 13.39 0.37 11.32
C ILE A 86 12.46 1.24 12.16
N ARG A 87 11.24 1.42 11.67
CA ARG A 87 10.17 2.06 12.43
C ARG A 87 9.51 1.02 13.34
N ARG A 88 9.22 1.44 14.57
CA ARG A 88 8.55 0.63 15.58
C ARG A 88 7.30 1.37 16.05
N THR A 89 6.25 0.62 16.36
CA THR A 89 5.07 1.19 17.01
C THR A 89 5.35 1.45 18.49
N PRO A 90 4.60 2.31 19.16
CA PRO A 90 4.73 2.51 20.60
C PRO A 90 4.52 1.23 21.41
N MET A 91 3.73 0.28 20.87
CA MET A 91 3.43 -1.01 21.49
C MET A 91 4.50 -2.09 21.25
N HIS A 92 5.62 -1.74 20.60
CA HIS A 92 6.65 -2.73 20.19
C HIS A 92 7.16 -3.59 21.35
N HIS A 93 7.40 -3.00 22.52
CA HIS A 93 7.87 -3.73 23.70
C HIS A 93 6.77 -4.65 24.25
N CYS A 94 5.51 -4.21 24.28
CA CYS A 94 4.39 -5.07 24.68
C CYS A 94 4.30 -6.34 23.80
N HIS A 95 4.59 -6.22 22.51
CA HIS A 95 4.63 -7.37 21.61
C HIS A 95 5.78 -8.32 21.91
N ILE A 96 6.99 -7.77 22.22
CA ILE A 96 8.15 -8.58 22.62
C ILE A 96 7.82 -9.40 23.88
N ASP A 97 7.22 -8.77 24.89
CA ASP A 97 6.86 -9.40 26.15
C ASP A 97 5.85 -10.54 25.97
N LEU A 98 5.04 -10.48 24.92
CA LEU A 98 4.10 -11.53 24.50
C LEU A 98 4.74 -12.62 23.62
N GLY A 99 6.04 -12.56 23.36
CA GLY A 99 6.77 -13.57 22.58
C GLY A 99 6.48 -13.53 21.08
N VAL A 100 6.17 -12.36 20.53
CA VAL A 100 5.79 -12.18 19.14
C VAL A 100 6.87 -12.58 18.15
N LYS A 101 6.47 -13.14 17.01
CA LYS A 101 7.27 -13.19 15.79
C LYS A 101 6.99 -11.92 14.97
N PHE A 102 8.03 -11.20 14.57
CA PHE A 102 7.90 -9.99 13.75
C PHE A 102 8.14 -10.26 12.28
N LEU A 103 7.48 -9.46 11.44
CA LEU A 103 7.79 -9.30 10.02
C LEU A 103 8.16 -7.84 9.71
N ASP A 104 8.84 -7.64 8.59
CA ASP A 104 9.09 -6.33 8.02
C ASP A 104 8.01 -5.98 6.98
N ALA A 105 7.34 -4.84 7.18
CA ALA A 105 6.36 -4.28 6.24
C ALA A 105 6.80 -2.87 5.86
N GLY A 106 7.44 -2.72 4.69
CA GLY A 106 8.13 -1.49 4.34
C GLY A 106 9.23 -1.18 5.37
N ALA A 107 9.19 0.01 5.97
CA ALA A 107 10.12 0.41 7.02
C ALA A 107 9.68 -0.03 8.44
N TRP A 108 8.53 -0.66 8.59
CA TRP A 108 7.94 -0.97 9.88
C TRP A 108 8.17 -2.42 10.31
N LYS A 109 8.43 -2.62 11.61
CA LYS A 109 8.29 -3.92 12.29
C LYS A 109 6.84 -4.11 12.69
N ARG A 110 6.22 -5.20 12.22
CA ARG A 110 4.84 -5.56 12.59
C ARG A 110 4.78 -6.92 13.25
N PRO A 111 3.89 -7.13 14.24
CA PRO A 111 3.58 -8.46 14.73
C PRO A 111 3.10 -9.37 13.59
N ASP A 112 3.84 -10.45 13.33
CA ASP A 112 3.46 -11.48 12.35
C ASP A 112 2.49 -12.48 12.98
N SER A 113 2.86 -13.03 14.14
CA SER A 113 2.06 -13.96 14.91
C SER A 113 2.56 -14.05 16.36
N TYR A 114 1.68 -14.37 17.30
CA TYR A 114 2.01 -14.64 18.71
C TYR A 114 1.98 -16.14 19.02
N MET A 115 1.25 -16.90 18.21
CA MET A 115 1.18 -18.35 18.24
C MET A 115 0.97 -18.88 16.83
N ASP A 116 0.46 -20.08 16.67
CA ASP A 116 0.04 -20.58 15.36
C ASP A 116 -1.06 -19.69 14.76
N PRO A 117 -0.87 -19.10 13.57
CA PRO A 117 -1.83 -18.21 12.94
C PRO A 117 -3.23 -18.82 12.72
N GLN A 118 -3.33 -20.13 12.54
CA GLN A 118 -4.61 -20.81 12.41
C GLN A 118 -5.38 -20.82 13.75
N GLN A 119 -4.66 -20.99 14.87
CA GLN A 119 -5.26 -20.87 16.21
C GLN A 119 -5.71 -19.44 16.50
N GLU A 120 -4.89 -18.46 16.16
CA GLU A 120 -5.28 -17.04 16.28
C GLU A 120 -6.55 -16.75 15.46
N ALA A 121 -6.66 -17.25 14.22
CA ALA A 121 -7.84 -17.06 13.40
C ALA A 121 -9.11 -17.64 14.03
N LEU A 122 -9.02 -18.81 14.67
CA LEU A 122 -10.13 -19.39 15.41
C LEU A 122 -10.54 -18.56 16.63
N TYR A 123 -9.58 -17.92 17.33
CA TYR A 123 -9.90 -16.99 18.42
C TYR A 123 -10.67 -15.78 17.92
N VAL A 124 -10.25 -15.20 16.78
CA VAL A 124 -10.98 -14.09 16.15
C VAL A 124 -12.42 -14.48 15.83
N ARG A 125 -12.63 -15.68 15.25
CA ARG A 125 -13.97 -16.17 14.86
C ARG A 125 -14.90 -16.47 16.04
N LYS A 126 -14.36 -16.85 17.20
CA LYS A 126 -15.15 -17.35 18.35
C LYS A 126 -15.29 -16.33 19.48
N GLY A 127 -14.45 -15.32 19.53
CA GLY A 127 -14.36 -14.44 20.69
C GLY A 127 -14.16 -12.97 20.35
N VAL A 128 -13.13 -12.40 20.92
CA VAL A 128 -12.62 -11.06 20.63
C VAL A 128 -11.11 -11.09 20.55
N ALA A 129 -10.55 -10.42 19.56
CA ALA A 129 -9.10 -10.36 19.38
C ALA A 129 -8.65 -8.97 18.91
N MET A 130 -7.38 -8.64 19.14
CA MET A 130 -6.81 -7.32 18.87
C MET A 130 -5.53 -7.43 18.06
N ILE A 131 -5.37 -6.55 17.06
CA ILE A 131 -4.15 -6.39 16.27
C ILE A 131 -3.69 -4.92 16.29
N ASP A 132 -2.37 -4.73 16.38
CA ASP A 132 -1.74 -3.42 16.19
C ASP A 132 -1.79 -3.02 14.70
N VAL A 133 -2.51 -1.93 14.43
CA VAL A 133 -2.63 -1.31 13.11
C VAL A 133 -1.98 0.08 13.03
N SER A 134 -1.15 0.42 14.01
CA SER A 134 -0.46 1.72 14.07
C SER A 134 0.38 2.01 12.84
N THR A 135 0.79 1.00 12.10
CA THR A 135 1.64 1.14 10.92
C THR A 135 0.90 1.55 9.65
N LEU A 136 -0.44 1.52 9.65
CA LEU A 136 -1.23 2.03 8.52
C LEU A 136 -0.95 3.52 8.31
N GLY A 137 -1.00 3.95 7.06
CA GLY A 137 -0.92 5.37 6.74
C GLY A 137 -2.14 6.12 7.27
N LYS A 138 -1.92 7.30 7.79
CA LYS A 138 -2.96 8.20 8.30
C LYS A 138 -2.66 9.60 7.81
N ILE A 139 -3.49 10.09 6.90
CA ILE A 139 -3.33 11.38 6.24
C ILE A 139 -4.59 12.21 6.50
N GLU A 140 -4.42 13.43 6.98
CA GLU A 140 -5.51 14.41 7.09
C GLU A 140 -5.46 15.37 5.92
N LEU A 141 -6.61 15.57 5.27
CA LEU A 141 -6.83 16.62 4.28
C LEU A 141 -7.83 17.63 4.82
N SER A 142 -7.52 18.91 4.66
CA SER A 142 -8.42 20.01 5.04
C SER A 142 -8.15 21.24 4.18
N GLY A 143 -9.11 22.15 4.11
CA GLY A 143 -8.98 23.41 3.36
C GLY A 143 -10.23 23.71 2.54
N PRO A 144 -10.35 24.94 2.01
CA PRO A 144 -11.48 25.35 1.19
C PRO A 144 -11.71 24.42 -0.02
N ASP A 145 -10.64 23.99 -0.70
CA ASP A 145 -10.70 23.24 -1.94
C ASP A 145 -10.53 21.73 -1.76
N VAL A 146 -10.62 21.24 -0.51
CA VAL A 146 -10.37 19.81 -0.20
C VAL A 146 -11.28 18.85 -0.98
N ILE A 147 -12.53 19.22 -1.23
CA ILE A 147 -13.46 18.39 -2.01
C ILE A 147 -13.06 18.33 -3.47
N GLU A 148 -12.71 19.46 -4.04
CA GLU A 148 -12.29 19.55 -5.45
C GLU A 148 -10.99 18.77 -5.64
N PHE A 149 -10.00 18.96 -4.77
CA PHE A 149 -8.76 18.22 -4.78
C PHE A 149 -8.99 16.70 -4.65
N MET A 150 -9.80 16.25 -3.70
CA MET A 150 -10.15 14.84 -3.56
C MET A 150 -10.88 14.29 -4.79
N HIS A 151 -11.71 15.11 -5.44
CA HIS A 151 -12.35 14.71 -6.67
C HIS A 151 -11.37 14.57 -7.83
N PHE A 152 -10.35 15.40 -7.89
CA PHE A 152 -9.29 15.26 -8.86
C PHE A 152 -8.40 14.02 -8.60
N MET A 153 -8.01 13.80 -7.33
CA MET A 153 -7.09 12.73 -6.96
C MET A 153 -7.69 11.32 -7.01
N LEU A 154 -9.00 11.16 -6.80
CA LEU A 154 -9.62 9.88 -6.51
C LEU A 154 -10.77 9.56 -7.47
N PRO A 155 -10.91 8.33 -7.95
CA PRO A 155 -12.01 7.96 -8.86
C PRO A 155 -13.38 7.92 -8.18
N GLY A 156 -13.44 7.89 -6.84
CA GLY A 156 -14.68 7.92 -6.04
C GLY A 156 -15.28 9.31 -5.89
N LYS A 157 -16.53 9.39 -5.40
CA LYS A 157 -17.21 10.65 -5.06
C LYS A 157 -17.29 10.83 -3.54
N PHE A 158 -16.75 11.93 -3.02
CA PHE A 158 -16.66 12.22 -1.60
C PHE A 158 -17.36 13.51 -1.18
N ALA A 159 -17.86 14.35 -2.10
CA ALA A 159 -18.54 15.60 -1.81
C ALA A 159 -19.77 15.45 -0.88
N LYS A 160 -20.43 14.29 -0.92
CA LYS A 160 -21.59 13.96 -0.08
C LYS A 160 -21.24 12.94 1.01
N LEU A 161 -19.98 12.91 1.45
CA LEU A 161 -19.60 12.12 2.61
C LEU A 161 -19.87 12.94 3.87
N ASP A 162 -20.90 12.58 4.62
CA ASP A 162 -21.30 13.29 5.85
C ASP A 162 -20.28 13.08 6.97
N VAL A 163 -20.24 14.00 7.92
CA VAL A 163 -19.49 13.83 9.18
C VAL A 163 -19.94 12.54 9.88
N GLY A 164 -19.00 11.77 10.38
CA GLY A 164 -19.26 10.48 10.99
C GLY A 164 -19.38 9.31 9.99
N ARG A 165 -19.20 9.57 8.69
CA ARG A 165 -19.23 8.54 7.65
C ARG A 165 -17.81 8.19 7.18
N THR A 166 -17.66 6.93 6.78
CA THR A 166 -16.46 6.37 6.17
C THR A 166 -16.81 5.74 4.82
N ARG A 167 -15.91 5.77 3.85
CA ARG A 167 -16.09 5.13 2.55
C ARG A 167 -14.79 4.49 2.11
N TYR A 168 -14.91 3.30 1.52
CA TYR A 168 -13.81 2.65 0.83
C TYR A 168 -13.40 3.47 -0.40
N ALA A 169 -12.12 3.59 -0.63
CA ALA A 169 -11.53 4.33 -1.74
C ALA A 169 -10.38 3.53 -2.35
N ILE A 170 -10.21 3.68 -3.65
CA ILE A 170 -9.04 3.22 -4.38
C ILE A 170 -8.27 4.42 -4.92
N MET A 171 -6.98 4.25 -5.10
CA MET A 171 -6.09 5.22 -5.73
C MET A 171 -5.48 4.58 -6.98
N ILE A 172 -5.51 5.32 -8.07
CA ILE A 172 -5.03 4.87 -9.37
C ILE A 172 -4.01 5.88 -9.91
N GLY A 173 -3.10 5.40 -10.73
CA GLY A 173 -2.16 6.23 -11.45
C GLY A 173 -2.81 6.96 -12.64
N GLU A 174 -2.05 7.86 -13.26
CA GLU A 174 -2.46 8.52 -14.52
C GLU A 174 -2.74 7.51 -15.62
N ASP A 175 -2.09 6.34 -15.56
CA ASP A 175 -2.28 5.17 -16.43
C ASP A 175 -3.50 4.30 -16.08
N GLY A 176 -4.29 4.70 -15.09
CA GLY A 176 -5.46 3.96 -14.62
C GLY A 176 -5.18 2.69 -13.81
N ILE A 177 -3.91 2.41 -13.48
CA ILE A 177 -3.50 1.23 -12.72
C ILE A 177 -3.76 1.42 -11.23
N LEU A 178 -4.29 0.38 -10.60
CA LEU A 178 -4.57 0.35 -9.17
C LEU A 178 -3.26 0.17 -8.37
N PHE A 179 -2.90 1.17 -7.57
CA PHE A 179 -1.69 1.07 -6.75
C PHE A 179 -1.94 1.14 -5.24
N GLU A 180 -3.13 1.60 -4.81
CA GLU A 180 -3.47 1.69 -3.38
C GLU A 180 -4.97 1.59 -3.16
N ASP A 181 -5.36 1.14 -1.96
CA ASP A 181 -6.71 1.26 -1.44
C ASP A 181 -6.71 1.71 0.02
N GLY A 182 -7.88 2.04 0.51
CA GLY A 182 -8.03 2.46 1.89
C GLY A 182 -9.40 2.97 2.21
N THR A 183 -9.49 3.76 3.27
CA THR A 183 -10.75 4.38 3.68
C THR A 183 -10.62 5.89 3.78
N ILE A 184 -11.69 6.58 3.46
CA ILE A 184 -11.82 8.04 3.64
C ILE A 184 -12.98 8.28 4.59
N SER A 185 -12.70 9.00 5.66
CA SER A 185 -13.66 9.35 6.71
C SER A 185 -13.78 10.85 6.84
N GLN A 186 -14.97 11.39 6.89
CA GLN A 186 -15.13 12.76 7.35
C GLN A 186 -15.29 12.75 8.87
N ILE A 187 -14.25 13.14 9.61
CA ILE A 187 -14.25 13.16 11.07
C ILE A 187 -14.84 14.43 11.65
N GLU A 188 -14.65 15.55 10.94
CA GLU A 188 -15.24 16.86 11.21
C GLU A 188 -15.58 17.51 9.87
N LYS A 189 -16.42 18.52 9.89
CA LYS A 189 -16.80 19.24 8.68
C LYS A 189 -15.55 19.84 7.99
N GLY A 190 -15.32 19.44 6.74
CA GLY A 190 -14.17 19.89 5.95
C GLY A 190 -12.84 19.25 6.34
N LYS A 191 -12.82 18.26 7.24
CA LYS A 191 -11.64 17.46 7.57
C LYS A 191 -11.84 16.01 7.19
N TYR A 192 -11.00 15.53 6.32
CA TYR A 192 -11.02 14.17 5.80
C TYR A 192 -9.81 13.39 6.29
N TYR A 193 -10.07 12.24 6.84
CA TYR A 193 -9.08 11.32 7.36
C TYR A 193 -8.96 10.11 6.43
N ILE A 194 -7.78 9.93 5.87
CA ILE A 194 -7.49 8.86 4.90
C ILE A 194 -6.61 7.84 5.58
N SER A 195 -7.03 6.57 5.57
CA SER A 195 -6.22 5.43 5.97
C SER A 195 -5.72 4.71 4.72
N THR A 196 -4.42 4.36 4.68
CA THR A 196 -3.76 3.67 3.57
C THR A 196 -3.00 2.44 4.07
N THR A 197 -2.50 1.62 3.16
CA THR A 197 -1.65 0.48 3.54
C THR A 197 -0.33 0.94 4.17
N THR A 198 0.28 0.06 4.96
CA THR A 198 1.55 0.33 5.66
C THR A 198 2.69 0.65 4.69
N GLY A 199 2.74 -0.05 3.56
CA GLY A 199 3.86 0.06 2.61
C GLY A 199 3.88 1.37 1.83
N ASN A 200 2.70 1.90 1.51
CA ASN A 200 2.56 3.04 0.59
C ASN A 200 2.32 4.39 1.27
N GLN A 201 2.22 4.45 2.60
CA GLN A 201 1.87 5.68 3.32
C GLN A 201 2.71 6.91 2.94
N ASP A 202 4.02 6.76 2.83
CA ASP A 202 4.93 7.86 2.51
C ASP A 202 4.82 8.25 1.01
N ALA A 203 4.59 7.27 0.13
CA ALA A 203 4.36 7.49 -1.29
C ALA A 203 3.06 8.25 -1.55
N ILE A 204 1.96 7.87 -0.89
CA ILE A 204 0.67 8.55 -1.00
C ILE A 204 0.75 9.99 -0.48
N TYR A 205 1.40 10.20 0.67
CA TYR A 205 1.61 11.55 1.19
C TYR A 205 2.39 12.42 0.21
N THR A 206 3.48 11.88 -0.37
CA THR A 206 4.29 12.58 -1.37
C THR A 206 3.49 12.87 -2.66
N LEU A 207 2.66 11.92 -3.09
CA LEU A 207 1.79 12.09 -4.26
C LEU A 207 0.79 13.23 -4.07
N PHE A 208 0.14 13.31 -2.91
CA PHE A 208 -0.77 14.43 -2.61
C PHE A 208 -0.04 15.77 -2.60
N GLN A 209 1.15 15.84 -2.00
CA GLN A 209 1.96 17.05 -2.01
C GLN A 209 2.40 17.44 -3.44
N TRP A 210 2.77 16.46 -4.27
CA TRP A 210 3.14 16.71 -5.66
C TRP A 210 2.02 17.40 -6.43
N TRP A 211 0.81 16.85 -6.36
CA TRP A 211 -0.35 17.40 -7.08
C TRP A 211 -0.81 18.75 -6.52
N LEU A 212 -0.63 19.01 -5.23
CA LEU A 212 -0.85 20.34 -4.65
C LEU A 212 0.18 21.37 -5.15
N THR A 213 1.41 20.95 -5.42
CA THR A 213 2.45 21.84 -5.95
C THR A 213 2.19 22.23 -7.41
N THR A 214 1.54 21.35 -8.15
CA THR A 214 1.25 21.56 -9.60
C THR A 214 -0.14 22.13 -9.86
N GLY A 215 -1.06 22.02 -8.91
CA GLY A 215 -2.43 22.56 -8.98
C GLY A 215 -2.57 23.84 -8.14
N ASP A 216 -3.67 24.56 -8.38
CA ASP A 216 -4.04 25.78 -7.63
C ASP A 216 -5.15 25.42 -6.62
N TYR A 217 -4.79 24.68 -5.56
CA TYR A 217 -5.71 24.24 -4.51
C TYR A 217 -5.29 24.77 -3.15
N ASP A 218 -6.20 25.40 -2.43
CA ASP A 218 -6.01 25.75 -1.02
C ASP A 218 -6.37 24.55 -0.12
N VAL A 219 -5.42 23.62 -0.03
CA VAL A 219 -5.55 22.37 0.74
C VAL A 219 -4.31 22.13 1.59
N GLN A 220 -4.53 21.75 2.84
CA GLN A 220 -3.50 21.26 3.74
C GLN A 220 -3.50 19.75 3.78
N VAL A 221 -2.32 19.15 3.63
CA VAL A 221 -2.08 17.70 3.78
C VAL A 221 -1.17 17.48 4.97
N LYS A 222 -1.62 16.68 5.94
CA LYS A 222 -0.84 16.33 7.12
C LYS A 222 -0.62 14.83 7.18
N ASN A 223 0.62 14.39 7.31
CA ASN A 223 0.95 13.00 7.62
C ASN A 223 0.88 12.80 9.14
N LEU A 224 -0.13 12.07 9.60
CA LEU A 224 -0.37 11.76 11.00
C LEU A 224 0.16 10.37 11.40
N SER A 225 0.74 9.61 10.47
CA SER A 225 1.05 8.19 10.66
C SER A 225 1.96 7.89 11.85
N ALA A 226 2.90 8.79 12.17
CA ALA A 226 3.77 8.61 13.34
C ALA A 226 3.13 9.13 14.64
N GLY A 227 2.26 10.14 14.54
CA GLY A 227 1.63 10.78 15.71
C GLY A 227 0.35 10.08 16.19
N ILE A 228 -0.23 9.23 15.35
CA ILE A 228 -1.46 8.49 15.65
C ILE A 228 -1.20 7.00 15.53
N SER A 229 -1.36 6.30 16.64
CA SER A 229 -1.37 4.83 16.71
C SER A 229 -2.79 4.30 16.59
N GLY A 230 -2.92 2.99 16.43
CA GLY A 230 -4.24 2.36 16.37
C GLY A 230 -4.20 0.87 16.62
N VAL A 231 -5.32 0.36 17.10
CA VAL A 231 -5.60 -1.06 17.20
C VAL A 231 -6.88 -1.39 16.44
N ASN A 232 -6.96 -2.58 15.87
CA ASN A 232 -8.25 -3.13 15.43
C ASN A 232 -8.68 -4.20 16.42
N ILE A 233 -9.86 -4.04 17.00
CA ILE A 233 -10.45 -5.02 17.90
C ILE A 233 -11.66 -5.62 17.18
N THR A 234 -11.65 -6.96 17.04
CA THR A 234 -12.57 -7.66 16.15
C THR A 234 -13.02 -9.00 16.72
N GLY A 235 -14.17 -9.47 16.25
CA GLY A 235 -14.77 -10.74 16.64
C GLY A 235 -16.21 -10.59 17.16
N PRO A 236 -16.95 -11.71 17.32
CA PRO A 236 -18.38 -11.66 17.72
C PRO A 236 -18.64 -10.98 19.06
N LYS A 237 -17.69 -11.00 20.00
CA LYS A 237 -17.83 -10.40 21.33
C LYS A 237 -17.30 -8.95 21.42
N VAL A 238 -16.87 -8.35 20.32
CA VAL A 238 -16.22 -7.03 20.36
C VAL A 238 -17.12 -5.93 20.91
N ARG A 239 -18.42 -5.95 20.60
CA ARG A 239 -19.37 -4.95 21.16
C ARG A 239 -19.51 -5.04 22.65
N GLU A 240 -19.71 -6.25 23.15
CA GLU A 240 -19.83 -6.51 24.57
C GLU A 240 -18.59 -5.99 25.32
N PHE A 241 -17.40 -6.30 24.80
CA PHE A 241 -16.15 -5.80 25.36
C PHE A 241 -16.07 -4.27 25.32
N LEU A 242 -16.21 -3.65 24.13
CA LEU A 242 -16.03 -2.20 23.99
C LEU A 242 -17.08 -1.41 24.77
N SER A 243 -18.33 -1.86 24.82
CA SER A 243 -19.39 -1.23 25.62
C SER A 243 -19.13 -1.29 27.12
N SER A 244 -18.27 -2.22 27.59
CA SER A 244 -17.91 -2.31 29.01
C SER A 244 -16.86 -1.28 29.45
N ILE A 245 -16.13 -0.67 28.49
CA ILE A 245 -15.00 0.22 28.78
C ILE A 245 -15.09 1.59 28.14
N ILE A 246 -15.90 1.77 27.10
CA ILE A 246 -16.06 3.04 26.40
C ILE A 246 -17.54 3.45 26.50
N ASP A 247 -17.79 4.65 26.98
CA ASP A 247 -19.13 5.24 27.03
C ASP A 247 -19.57 5.71 25.64
N LEU A 248 -20.00 4.72 24.83
CA LEU A 248 -20.50 4.91 23.48
C LEU A 248 -21.52 3.82 23.14
N ASP A 249 -22.59 4.19 22.45
CA ASP A 249 -23.56 3.21 21.94
C ASP A 249 -22.98 2.53 20.67
N PHE A 250 -22.63 1.25 20.83
CA PHE A 250 -22.13 0.40 19.75
C PHE A 250 -23.23 -0.37 19.00
N SER A 251 -24.51 -0.06 19.20
CA SER A 251 -25.61 -0.66 18.43
C SER A 251 -25.47 -0.41 16.93
N ASN A 252 -26.20 -1.17 16.11
CA ASN A 252 -26.17 -0.95 14.66
C ASN A 252 -26.78 0.39 14.27
N GLU A 253 -27.73 0.87 15.03
CA GLU A 253 -28.48 2.10 14.85
C GLU A 253 -27.61 3.32 15.15
N ALA A 254 -26.90 3.31 16.26
CA ALA A 254 -26.06 4.43 16.70
C ALA A 254 -24.69 4.44 15.99
N PHE A 255 -24.12 3.27 15.72
CA PHE A 255 -22.83 3.13 15.06
C PHE A 255 -22.91 2.13 13.88
N PRO A 256 -23.50 2.52 12.75
CA PRO A 256 -23.64 1.65 11.58
C PRO A 256 -22.27 1.28 10.94
N TYR A 257 -22.26 0.22 10.12
CA TYR A 257 -21.06 -0.13 9.32
C TYR A 257 -20.64 1.02 8.40
N MET A 258 -19.33 1.19 8.21
CA MET A 258 -18.72 2.31 7.48
C MET A 258 -19.07 3.68 8.07
N HIS A 259 -19.09 3.76 9.40
CA HIS A 259 -19.16 5.02 10.13
C HIS A 259 -17.95 5.18 11.05
N ASN A 260 -17.74 6.42 11.49
CA ASN A 260 -16.78 6.77 12.52
C ASN A 260 -17.45 7.53 13.66
N ARG A 261 -16.86 7.43 14.84
CA ARG A 261 -17.28 8.14 16.06
C ARG A 261 -16.07 8.59 16.82
N GLN A 262 -16.23 9.67 17.57
CA GLN A 262 -15.23 10.13 18.54
C GLN A 262 -15.71 9.75 19.94
N ALA A 263 -14.78 9.38 20.79
CA ALA A 263 -15.00 9.07 22.19
C ALA A 263 -13.77 9.43 23.02
N THR A 264 -13.85 9.27 24.32
CA THR A 264 -12.73 9.43 25.24
C THR A 264 -12.64 8.20 26.13
N LEU A 265 -11.46 7.67 26.33
CA LEU A 265 -11.18 6.57 27.25
C LEU A 265 -10.07 6.97 28.20
N GLU A 266 -10.31 6.97 29.52
CA GLU A 266 -9.36 7.39 30.53
C GLU A 266 -8.70 8.77 30.23
N GLY A 267 -9.48 9.69 29.67
CA GLY A 267 -9.00 11.03 29.28
C GLY A 267 -8.29 11.09 27.91
N VAL A 268 -8.07 9.95 27.25
CA VAL A 268 -7.44 9.88 25.92
C VAL A 268 -8.48 10.01 24.82
N PRO A 269 -8.33 10.96 23.88
CA PRO A 269 -9.25 11.08 22.75
C PRO A 269 -9.08 9.92 21.77
N LEU A 270 -10.20 9.35 21.32
CA LEU A 270 -10.27 8.23 20.39
C LEU A 270 -11.06 8.60 19.15
N ASN A 271 -10.56 8.18 17.99
CA ASN A 271 -11.33 8.08 16.75
C ASN A 271 -11.61 6.59 16.49
N LEU A 272 -12.88 6.22 16.49
CA LEU A 272 -13.32 4.85 16.25
C LEU A 272 -13.93 4.75 14.85
N PHE A 273 -13.54 3.70 14.11
CA PHE A 273 -14.05 3.42 12.77
C PHE A 273 -14.66 2.01 12.77
N ARG A 274 -15.93 1.89 12.45
CA ARG A 274 -16.55 0.58 12.27
C ARG A 274 -16.29 0.09 10.85
N ILE A 275 -15.13 -0.50 10.69
CA ILE A 275 -14.64 -1.10 9.44
C ILE A 275 -14.14 -2.51 9.74
N GLY A 276 -14.15 -3.39 8.75
CA GLY A 276 -13.74 -4.78 8.93
C GLY A 276 -12.93 -5.26 7.74
N PHE A 277 -11.75 -5.77 8.01
CA PHE A 277 -10.90 -6.43 7.04
C PHE A 277 -10.85 -7.95 7.25
N THR A 278 -11.08 -8.40 8.47
CA THR A 278 -11.07 -9.81 8.88
C THR A 278 -12.33 -10.58 8.53
N GLY A 279 -13.39 -9.89 8.09
CA GLY A 279 -14.70 -10.48 7.85
C GLY A 279 -15.56 -10.65 9.11
N GLU A 280 -15.06 -10.25 10.30
CA GLU A 280 -15.81 -10.17 11.53
C GLU A 280 -16.26 -8.73 11.83
N LEU A 281 -17.19 -8.59 12.77
CA LEU A 281 -17.48 -7.30 13.37
C LEU A 281 -16.21 -6.76 14.01
N GLY A 282 -15.81 -5.54 13.64
CA GLY A 282 -14.58 -4.93 14.11
C GLY A 282 -14.66 -3.42 14.21
N TYR A 283 -13.84 -2.90 15.09
CA TYR A 283 -13.65 -1.46 15.27
C TYR A 283 -12.15 -1.17 15.25
N GLU A 284 -11.75 -0.27 14.38
CA GLU A 284 -10.41 0.29 14.38
C GLU A 284 -10.43 1.54 15.26
N ILE A 285 -9.55 1.59 16.24
CA ILE A 285 -9.52 2.62 17.28
C ILE A 285 -8.18 3.32 17.17
N HIS A 286 -8.20 4.60 16.78
CA HIS A 286 -7.03 5.44 16.63
C HIS A 286 -6.93 6.44 17.77
N PHE A 287 -5.69 6.66 18.25
CA PHE A 287 -5.38 7.50 19.40
C PHE A 287 -3.96 8.09 19.27
N PRO A 288 -3.63 9.16 20.01
CA PRO A 288 -2.28 9.73 20.01
C PRO A 288 -1.23 8.67 20.41
N SER A 289 -0.13 8.61 19.66
CA SER A 289 0.87 7.53 19.77
C SER A 289 1.52 7.43 21.15
N GLU A 290 1.59 8.53 21.87
CA GLU A 290 2.12 8.59 23.25
C GLU A 290 1.35 7.70 24.24
N PHE A 291 0.08 7.38 23.96
CA PHE A 291 -0.75 6.48 24.77
C PHE A 291 -0.72 5.02 24.27
N GLY A 292 0.09 4.69 23.28
CA GLY A 292 0.07 3.37 22.64
C GLY A 292 0.28 2.22 23.61
N GLU A 293 1.34 2.26 24.40
CA GLU A 293 1.65 1.21 25.38
C GLU A 293 0.58 1.13 26.49
N SER A 294 0.18 2.28 27.05
CA SER A 294 -0.81 2.31 28.12
C SER A 294 -2.17 1.79 27.68
N LEU A 295 -2.65 2.19 26.48
CA LEU A 295 -3.93 1.71 25.96
C LEU A 295 -3.87 0.25 25.52
N TRP A 296 -2.76 -0.22 24.94
CA TRP A 296 -2.59 -1.64 24.66
C TRP A 296 -2.74 -2.49 25.92
N ASN A 297 -2.01 -2.12 26.98
CA ASN A 297 -2.05 -2.83 28.25
C ASN A 297 -3.44 -2.75 28.90
N TYR A 298 -4.09 -1.58 28.83
CA TYR A 298 -5.45 -1.39 29.32
C TYR A 298 -6.46 -2.31 28.60
N PHE A 299 -6.42 -2.36 27.25
CA PHE A 299 -7.29 -3.25 26.49
C PHE A 299 -7.01 -4.72 26.81
N MET A 300 -5.76 -5.13 26.93
CA MET A 300 -5.40 -6.50 27.30
C MET A 300 -5.90 -6.86 28.70
N GLU A 301 -5.73 -6.00 29.69
CA GLU A 301 -6.19 -6.20 31.06
C GLU A 301 -7.73 -6.30 31.13
N LYS A 302 -8.43 -5.28 30.59
CA LYS A 302 -9.92 -5.27 30.64
C LYS A 302 -10.54 -6.35 29.76
N GLY A 303 -9.85 -6.74 28.70
CA GLY A 303 -10.28 -7.80 27.78
C GLY A 303 -10.08 -9.21 28.30
N GLU A 304 -9.31 -9.43 29.38
CA GLU A 304 -9.02 -10.75 29.93
C GLU A 304 -10.31 -11.55 30.24
N SER A 305 -11.28 -10.92 30.88
CA SER A 305 -12.57 -11.54 31.22
C SER A 305 -13.42 -11.91 30.00
N PHE A 306 -13.17 -11.27 28.84
CA PHE A 306 -13.81 -11.56 27.54
C PHE A 306 -13.00 -12.57 26.73
N GLY A 307 -11.83 -12.97 27.20
CA GLY A 307 -10.90 -13.84 26.48
C GLY A 307 -10.18 -13.15 25.34
N LEU A 308 -9.96 -11.82 25.42
CA LEU A 308 -9.22 -11.07 24.42
C LEU A 308 -7.84 -11.67 24.19
N LYS A 309 -7.50 -11.88 22.92
CA LYS A 309 -6.17 -12.36 22.50
C LYS A 309 -5.59 -11.43 21.45
N PRO A 310 -4.27 -11.20 21.45
CA PRO A 310 -3.62 -10.54 20.32
C PRO A 310 -3.55 -11.50 19.14
N PHE A 311 -3.55 -10.94 17.92
CA PHE A 311 -3.27 -11.68 16.70
C PHE A 311 -2.38 -10.87 15.75
N GLY A 312 -1.70 -11.57 14.85
CA GLY A 312 -0.73 -10.98 13.96
C GLY A 312 -1.18 -10.85 12.50
N VAL A 313 -0.28 -10.33 11.66
CA VAL A 313 -0.52 -10.07 10.24
C VAL A 313 -0.76 -11.35 9.46
N GLU A 314 -0.08 -12.46 9.79
CA GLU A 314 -0.31 -13.72 9.08
C GLU A 314 -1.73 -14.25 9.31
N THR A 315 -2.24 -14.10 10.53
CA THR A 315 -3.64 -14.37 10.86
C THR A 315 -4.61 -13.45 10.10
N GLN A 316 -4.27 -12.16 10.00
CA GLN A 316 -5.06 -11.22 9.21
C GLN A 316 -5.11 -11.62 7.73
N ARG A 317 -4.01 -12.17 7.18
CA ARG A 317 -3.96 -12.70 5.80
C ARG A 317 -4.90 -13.89 5.60
N ILE A 318 -5.01 -14.80 6.56
CA ILE A 318 -5.97 -15.91 6.53
C ILE A 318 -7.41 -15.35 6.51
N LEU A 319 -7.73 -14.51 7.49
CA LEU A 319 -9.09 -14.00 7.70
C LEU A 319 -9.61 -13.14 6.54
N ARG A 320 -8.74 -12.31 5.93
CA ARG A 320 -9.11 -11.50 4.77
C ARG A 320 -9.41 -12.35 3.52
N LEU A 321 -8.70 -13.49 3.34
CA LEU A 321 -8.96 -14.42 2.25
C LEU A 321 -10.32 -15.10 2.41
N GLU A 322 -10.72 -15.47 3.63
CA GLU A 322 -12.05 -15.99 3.92
C GLU A 322 -13.16 -14.97 3.55
N LYS A 323 -12.85 -13.67 3.59
CA LYS A 323 -13.76 -12.59 3.19
C LYS A 323 -13.63 -12.21 1.70
N GLY A 324 -12.50 -12.52 1.08
CA GLY A 324 -12.21 -12.14 -0.31
C GLY A 324 -11.70 -10.69 -0.47
N HIS A 325 -11.09 -10.11 0.56
CA HIS A 325 -10.48 -8.78 0.45
C HIS A 325 -9.09 -8.89 -0.18
N LEU A 326 -8.83 -8.08 -1.20
CA LEU A 326 -7.51 -7.96 -1.80
C LEU A 326 -6.58 -7.07 -0.94
N ILE A 327 -5.29 -7.20 -1.17
CA ILE A 327 -4.25 -6.31 -0.63
C ILE A 327 -3.48 -5.75 -1.82
N PRO A 328 -3.51 -4.42 -2.08
CA PRO A 328 -2.69 -3.80 -3.11
C PRO A 328 -1.21 -4.08 -2.90
N GLY A 329 -0.50 -4.38 -4.00
CA GLY A 329 0.90 -4.76 -3.97
C GLY A 329 1.20 -6.21 -3.57
N ALA A 330 0.22 -6.94 -2.99
CA ALA A 330 0.29 -8.39 -2.80
C ALA A 330 -0.54 -9.11 -3.87
N ASP A 331 -1.81 -8.73 -4.02
CA ASP A 331 -2.71 -9.34 -5.00
C ASP A 331 -2.74 -8.57 -6.34
N THR A 332 -2.28 -7.32 -6.35
CA THR A 332 -2.16 -6.47 -7.54
C THR A 332 -0.70 -6.12 -7.83
N ASP A 333 -0.44 -5.68 -9.05
CA ASP A 333 0.87 -5.22 -9.52
C ASP A 333 0.73 -3.97 -10.42
N ALA A 334 1.83 -3.56 -11.05
CA ALA A 334 1.87 -2.40 -11.94
C ALA A 334 1.10 -2.56 -13.28
N LEU A 335 0.40 -3.66 -13.47
CA LEU A 335 -0.44 -3.93 -14.64
C LEU A 335 -1.92 -4.11 -14.28
N SER A 336 -2.24 -4.14 -12.99
CA SER A 336 -3.58 -4.47 -12.49
C SER A 336 -4.53 -3.28 -12.58
N ASN A 337 -5.48 -3.33 -13.49
CA ASN A 337 -6.54 -2.33 -13.54
C ASN A 337 -7.69 -2.67 -12.56
N PRO A 338 -8.45 -1.68 -12.09
CA PRO A 338 -9.48 -1.89 -11.06
C PRO A 338 -10.63 -2.81 -11.49
N TYR A 339 -10.94 -2.90 -12.78
CA TYR A 339 -12.04 -3.74 -13.28
C TYR A 339 -11.68 -5.22 -13.24
N GLU A 340 -10.46 -5.55 -13.63
CA GLU A 340 -9.92 -6.91 -13.57
C GLU A 340 -9.66 -7.35 -12.13
N ALA A 341 -9.23 -6.41 -11.27
CA ALA A 341 -9.05 -6.64 -9.83
C ALA A 341 -10.36 -6.75 -9.03
N GLY A 342 -11.52 -6.51 -9.66
CA GLY A 342 -12.83 -6.63 -9.02
C GLY A 342 -13.23 -5.45 -8.12
N VAL A 343 -12.50 -4.33 -8.14
CA VAL A 343 -12.78 -3.12 -7.35
C VAL A 343 -13.34 -1.95 -8.17
N GLY A 344 -13.76 -2.20 -9.38
CA GLY A 344 -14.38 -1.20 -10.26
C GLY A 344 -15.62 -0.51 -9.69
N PHE A 345 -16.29 -1.11 -8.70
CA PHE A 345 -17.44 -0.50 -7.99
C PHE A 345 -17.08 0.81 -7.27
N ALA A 346 -15.81 1.00 -6.93
CA ALA A 346 -15.30 2.21 -6.28
C ALA A 346 -15.15 3.40 -7.25
N ILE A 347 -15.16 3.15 -8.55
CA ILE A 347 -15.06 4.17 -9.61
C ILE A 347 -16.44 4.78 -9.86
N LYS A 348 -16.48 6.10 -10.09
CA LYS A 348 -17.69 6.84 -10.45
C LYS A 348 -17.49 7.49 -11.81
N ASP A 349 -17.98 6.80 -12.83
CA ASP A 349 -17.82 7.18 -14.25
C ASP A 349 -18.48 8.52 -14.61
N ASP A 350 -19.50 8.91 -13.85
CA ASP A 350 -20.25 10.16 -14.02
C ASP A 350 -19.54 11.39 -13.42
N LYS A 351 -18.28 11.25 -12.98
CA LYS A 351 -17.43 12.39 -12.63
C LYS A 351 -16.89 13.06 -13.90
N GLU A 352 -16.74 14.38 -13.82
CA GLU A 352 -16.26 15.19 -14.94
C GLU A 352 -14.82 14.85 -15.30
N ASP A 353 -13.91 14.88 -14.31
CA ASP A 353 -12.50 14.50 -14.48
C ASP A 353 -11.88 13.99 -13.18
N PHE A 354 -10.81 13.19 -13.30
CA PHE A 354 -9.94 12.73 -12.22
C PHE A 354 -8.71 12.01 -12.78
N ILE A 355 -7.67 11.85 -11.99
CA ILE A 355 -6.44 11.14 -12.37
C ILE A 355 -6.77 9.74 -12.91
N GLY A 356 -6.27 9.41 -14.09
CA GLY A 356 -6.43 8.11 -14.73
C GLY A 356 -7.76 7.89 -15.45
N LYS A 357 -8.70 8.87 -15.47
CA LYS A 357 -10.02 8.70 -16.11
C LYS A 357 -9.96 8.28 -17.57
N ALA A 358 -9.04 8.86 -18.35
CA ALA A 358 -8.89 8.56 -19.77
C ALA A 358 -8.55 7.08 -20.00
N PHE A 359 -7.59 6.54 -19.25
CA PHE A 359 -7.21 5.14 -19.32
C PHE A 359 -8.30 4.19 -18.80
N LEU A 360 -9.02 4.58 -17.73
CA LEU A 360 -10.17 3.79 -17.27
C LEU A 360 -11.27 3.70 -18.33
N ALA A 361 -11.50 4.77 -19.08
CA ALA A 361 -12.47 4.75 -20.19
C ALA A 361 -12.02 3.81 -21.31
N GLU A 362 -10.71 3.73 -21.59
CA GLU A 362 -10.12 2.77 -22.51
C GLU A 362 -10.24 1.33 -22.00
N PHE A 363 -9.87 1.06 -20.74
CA PHE A 363 -10.01 -0.26 -20.13
C PHE A 363 -11.45 -0.80 -20.20
N LYS A 364 -12.44 0.06 -20.03
CA LYS A 364 -13.86 -0.34 -20.16
C LYS A 364 -14.26 -0.80 -21.56
N GLN A 365 -13.58 -0.31 -22.59
CA GLN A 365 -13.86 -0.69 -23.98
C GLN A 365 -13.11 -1.96 -24.40
N ARG A 366 -12.07 -2.34 -23.66
CA ARG A 366 -11.30 -3.56 -23.92
C ARG A 366 -12.03 -4.76 -23.34
N GLU A 367 -11.89 -5.89 -23.99
CA GLU A 367 -12.28 -7.17 -23.42
C GLU A 367 -11.40 -7.46 -22.19
N ILE A 368 -12.01 -7.90 -21.11
CA ILE A 368 -11.28 -8.31 -19.91
C ILE A 368 -10.57 -9.62 -20.21
N GLU A 369 -9.25 -9.60 -20.21
CA GLU A 369 -8.42 -10.76 -20.50
C GLU A 369 -8.20 -11.63 -19.26
N ASN A 370 -7.98 -11.00 -18.11
CA ASN A 370 -7.69 -11.67 -16.84
C ASN A 370 -8.57 -11.14 -15.70
N ARG A 371 -8.76 -11.95 -14.69
CA ARG A 371 -9.46 -11.55 -13.46
C ARG A 371 -8.74 -12.05 -12.22
N LEU A 372 -8.70 -11.21 -11.21
CA LEU A 372 -8.36 -11.63 -9.86
C LEU A 372 -9.57 -12.29 -9.22
N VAL A 373 -9.45 -13.59 -8.91
CA VAL A 373 -10.54 -14.38 -8.36
C VAL A 373 -10.14 -15.06 -7.06
N PRO A 374 -11.04 -15.19 -6.08
CA PRO A 374 -10.85 -16.11 -4.98
C PRO A 374 -10.98 -17.56 -5.47
N TYR A 375 -10.21 -18.47 -4.88
CA TYR A 375 -10.29 -19.89 -5.14
C TYR A 375 -10.25 -20.71 -3.86
N ARG A 376 -10.68 -21.96 -3.97
CA ARG A 376 -10.50 -22.98 -2.94
C ARG A 376 -9.76 -24.19 -3.51
N LEU A 377 -8.96 -24.82 -2.68
CA LEU A 377 -8.31 -26.09 -3.01
C LEU A 377 -9.25 -27.25 -2.72
N GLN A 378 -8.97 -28.39 -3.36
CA GLN A 378 -9.61 -29.65 -2.98
C GLN A 378 -9.01 -30.18 -1.68
N GLU A 379 -9.72 -31.09 -1.04
CA GLU A 379 -9.23 -31.74 0.17
C GLU A 379 -7.97 -32.55 -0.14
N GLY A 380 -6.91 -32.31 0.64
CA GLY A 380 -5.62 -33.00 0.47
C GLY A 380 -4.65 -32.28 -0.46
N ASP A 381 -5.06 -31.23 -1.16
CA ASP A 381 -4.15 -30.44 -1.99
C ASP A 381 -3.11 -29.69 -1.15
N THR A 382 -1.91 -29.59 -1.70
CA THR A 382 -0.85 -28.78 -1.10
C THR A 382 -1.15 -27.30 -1.27
N ILE A 383 -1.02 -26.51 -0.20
CA ILE A 383 -1.16 -25.05 -0.25
C ILE A 383 -0.05 -24.47 -1.14
N PRO A 384 -0.37 -23.83 -2.26
CA PRO A 384 0.64 -23.24 -3.12
C PRO A 384 1.31 -22.03 -2.43
N ILE A 385 2.56 -21.78 -2.78
CA ILE A 385 3.30 -20.63 -2.32
C ILE A 385 2.81 -19.39 -3.10
N ASP A 386 2.73 -18.23 -2.42
CA ASP A 386 2.40 -16.96 -3.05
C ASP A 386 3.36 -16.69 -4.23
N GLY A 387 2.84 -16.31 -5.39
CA GLY A 387 3.60 -16.01 -6.60
C GLY A 387 3.80 -17.19 -7.58
N VAL A 388 3.36 -18.41 -7.26
CA VAL A 388 3.48 -19.55 -8.21
C VAL A 388 2.55 -19.36 -9.40
N ALA A 389 2.97 -19.90 -10.56
CA ALA A 389 2.20 -19.82 -11.79
C ALA A 389 0.98 -20.76 -11.74
N VAL A 390 -0.12 -20.30 -12.31
CA VAL A 390 -1.27 -21.12 -12.71
C VAL A 390 -0.96 -21.68 -14.09
N ILE A 391 -1.02 -23.00 -14.24
CA ILE A 391 -0.67 -23.70 -15.47
C ILE A 391 -1.92 -24.32 -16.10
N ALA A 392 -2.19 -24.00 -17.37
CA ALA A 392 -3.17 -24.68 -18.19
C ALA A 392 -2.51 -25.19 -19.48
N GLU A 393 -2.77 -26.44 -19.85
CA GLU A 393 -2.21 -27.08 -21.06
C GLU A 393 -0.67 -26.95 -21.16
N GLY A 394 0.02 -27.04 -20.02
CA GLY A 394 1.49 -26.93 -19.94
C GLY A 394 2.06 -25.52 -20.10
N LYS A 395 1.23 -24.48 -20.11
CA LYS A 395 1.64 -23.09 -20.23
C LYS A 395 1.22 -22.28 -19.01
N PRO A 396 2.02 -21.30 -18.58
CA PRO A 396 1.59 -20.35 -17.56
C PRO A 396 0.48 -19.44 -18.11
N VAL A 397 -0.66 -19.44 -17.46
CA VAL A 397 -1.84 -18.64 -17.84
C VAL A 397 -2.23 -17.62 -16.77
N GLY A 398 -1.61 -17.68 -15.60
CA GLY A 398 -1.91 -16.80 -14.49
C GLY A 398 -0.93 -17.00 -13.32
N ARG A 399 -1.28 -16.48 -12.16
CA ARG A 399 -0.47 -16.65 -10.94
C ARG A 399 -1.33 -16.64 -9.68
N VAL A 400 -0.92 -17.42 -8.70
CA VAL A 400 -1.43 -17.35 -7.34
C VAL A 400 -0.82 -16.10 -6.66
N THR A 401 -1.65 -15.25 -6.09
CA THR A 401 -1.17 -14.06 -5.37
C THR A 401 -1.09 -14.30 -3.87
N SER A 402 -2.02 -15.08 -3.35
CA SER A 402 -2.12 -15.40 -1.93
C SER A 402 -2.78 -16.77 -1.75
N SER A 403 -2.25 -17.56 -0.83
CA SER A 403 -2.82 -18.87 -0.51
C SER A 403 -2.57 -19.27 0.94
N ARG A 404 -3.60 -19.67 1.66
CA ARG A 404 -3.52 -20.07 3.07
C ARG A 404 -4.50 -21.20 3.38
N MET A 405 -4.17 -21.99 4.40
CA MET A 405 -5.13 -22.88 5.03
C MET A 405 -6.12 -22.07 5.86
N SER A 406 -7.41 -22.24 5.60
CA SER A 406 -8.46 -21.67 6.45
C SER A 406 -8.86 -22.68 7.54
N PRO A 407 -8.61 -22.35 8.81
CA PRO A 407 -9.05 -23.24 9.89
C PRO A 407 -10.57 -23.18 10.12
N THR A 408 -11.24 -22.16 9.61
CA THR A 408 -12.70 -21.99 9.67
C THR A 408 -13.39 -22.89 8.65
N LEU A 409 -12.85 -22.96 7.44
CA LEU A 409 -13.44 -23.69 6.32
C LEU A 409 -12.91 -25.13 6.21
N GLY A 410 -11.73 -25.42 6.77
CA GLY A 410 -11.12 -26.74 6.75
C GLY A 410 -10.39 -27.09 5.45
N TYR A 411 -10.19 -26.14 4.55
CA TYR A 411 -9.45 -26.33 3.30
C TYR A 411 -8.63 -25.10 2.93
N GLY A 412 -7.72 -25.26 1.97
CA GLY A 412 -6.91 -24.18 1.42
C GLY A 412 -7.75 -23.20 0.59
N ILE A 413 -7.50 -21.92 0.79
CA ILE A 413 -8.12 -20.80 0.07
C ILE A 413 -7.07 -19.84 -0.43
N GLY A 414 -7.39 -19.08 -1.46
CA GLY A 414 -6.46 -18.09 -1.97
C GLY A 414 -7.09 -17.12 -2.96
N MET A 415 -6.23 -16.31 -3.55
CA MET A 415 -6.56 -15.45 -4.69
C MET A 415 -5.56 -15.71 -5.81
N ALA A 416 -6.04 -15.67 -7.05
CA ALA A 416 -5.21 -15.87 -8.24
C ALA A 416 -5.69 -14.98 -9.38
N TRP A 417 -4.76 -14.54 -10.20
CA TRP A 417 -5.05 -14.03 -11.53
C TRP A 417 -5.22 -15.20 -12.47
N VAL A 418 -6.34 -15.22 -13.18
CA VAL A 418 -6.67 -16.28 -14.17
C VAL A 418 -7.27 -15.65 -15.41
N PRO A 419 -7.23 -16.32 -16.58
CA PRO A 419 -7.94 -15.88 -17.77
C PRO A 419 -9.43 -15.68 -17.49
N ALA A 420 -10.04 -14.66 -18.08
CA ALA A 420 -11.45 -14.31 -17.85
C ALA A 420 -12.39 -15.49 -18.11
N GLY A 421 -12.10 -16.33 -19.10
CA GLY A 421 -12.87 -17.54 -19.40
C GLY A 421 -12.85 -18.60 -18.28
N SER A 422 -11.86 -18.56 -17.38
CA SER A 422 -11.74 -19.46 -16.22
C SER A 422 -12.26 -18.85 -14.93
N SER A 423 -12.71 -17.59 -14.95
CA SER A 423 -13.00 -16.80 -13.73
C SER A 423 -14.39 -17.04 -13.12
N GLU A 424 -15.26 -17.79 -13.79
CA GLU A 424 -16.61 -18.04 -13.29
C GLU A 424 -16.62 -19.04 -12.12
N ALA A 425 -17.54 -18.84 -11.19
CA ALA A 425 -17.68 -19.72 -10.04
C ALA A 425 -17.98 -21.16 -10.47
N GLY A 426 -17.20 -22.10 -9.94
CA GLY A 426 -17.30 -23.53 -10.28
C GLY A 426 -16.32 -23.99 -11.34
N ASN A 427 -15.62 -23.08 -12.02
CA ASN A 427 -14.52 -23.44 -12.91
C ASN A 427 -13.32 -23.98 -12.12
N HIS A 428 -12.52 -24.80 -12.79
CA HIS A 428 -11.26 -25.34 -12.27
C HIS A 428 -10.09 -24.78 -13.07
N PHE A 429 -8.98 -24.52 -12.41
CA PHE A 429 -7.73 -24.05 -13.02
C PHE A 429 -6.52 -24.52 -12.21
#